data_ac7d9d531c1a7346ec74c2dfa1781aea
#
_entry.id   ac7d9d531c1a7346ec74c2dfa1781aea
#
_cell.length_a   1.000
_cell.length_b   1.000
_cell.length_c   1.000
_cell.angle_alpha   90.00
_cell.angle_beta   90.00
_cell.angle_gamma   90.00
#
_symmetry.space_group_name_H-M   'P 1'
#
loop_
_entity.id
_entity.type
_entity.pdbx_description
1 polymer ?
#
loop_
_entity_poly.entity_id
_entity_poly.type
_entity_poly.pdbx_seq_one_letter_code
_entity_poly.pdbx_strand_id
1 'polypeptide(L)'
;GIVSSVLYFDINGMKAINDTHGHAAGDAALVRVSELLAENIRESDVVGRLGGDEFGVILTQADIAVAHEKAASLATAIENAPLIWKGREVAVGVAYGAQVFGAGDTADHVLDAADRAMYQRKQAIAGARRA
;
A
#
# COMPACT_ATOMS: atom_id res chain seq x y z
N GLY A 1 11.63 -13.59 -20.53
CA GLY A 1 10.76 -12.44 -20.70
C GLY A 1 10.94 -11.40 -19.63
N ILE A 2 10.37 -10.24 -19.88
CA ILE A 2 10.37 -9.14 -18.93
C ILE A 2 9.32 -9.43 -17.85
N VAL A 3 9.73 -9.44 -16.58
CA VAL A 3 8.82 -9.59 -15.45
C VAL A 3 8.46 -8.22 -14.88
N SER A 4 7.26 -8.12 -14.38
CA SER A 4 6.77 -6.96 -13.66
C SER A 4 6.29 -7.40 -12.28
N SER A 5 6.06 -6.46 -11.39
CA SER A 5 5.59 -6.76 -10.04
C SER A 5 4.44 -5.85 -9.65
N VAL A 6 3.58 -6.35 -8.79
CA VAL A 6 2.58 -5.52 -8.12
C VAL A 6 2.95 -5.43 -6.64
N LEU A 7 2.93 -4.21 -6.13
CA LEU A 7 3.04 -3.92 -4.71
C LEU A 7 1.64 -3.63 -4.20
N TYR A 8 1.35 -4.07 -3.00
CA TYR A 8 0.08 -3.76 -2.36
C TYR A 8 0.35 -3.20 -0.96
N PHE A 9 -0.41 -2.19 -0.61
CA PHE A 9 -0.28 -1.44 0.64
C PHE A 9 -1.63 -1.33 1.32
N ASP A 10 -1.63 -1.46 2.62
CA ASP A 10 -2.83 -1.29 3.45
C ASP A 10 -2.48 -0.37 4.61
N ILE A 11 -3.27 0.69 4.79
CA ILE A 11 -3.01 1.65 5.86
C ILE A 11 -3.31 1.00 7.21
N ASN A 12 -2.33 1.04 8.11
CA ASN A 12 -2.49 0.54 9.46
C ASN A 12 -3.28 1.51 10.32
N GLY A 13 -4.21 0.97 11.12
CA GLY A 13 -4.89 1.75 12.13
C GLY A 13 -5.86 2.81 11.61
N MET A 14 -6.44 2.64 10.43
CA MET A 14 -7.43 3.59 9.89
C MET A 14 -8.62 3.78 10.83
N LYS A 15 -9.09 2.72 11.46
CA LYS A 15 -10.18 2.81 12.43
C LYS A 15 -9.80 3.72 13.59
N ALA A 16 -8.58 3.59 14.11
CA ALA A 16 -8.08 4.42 15.20
C ALA A 16 -7.96 5.89 14.79
N ILE A 17 -7.51 6.15 13.56
CA ILE A 17 -7.44 7.53 13.01
C ILE A 17 -8.83 8.13 12.96
N ASN A 18 -9.80 7.39 12.40
CA ASN A 18 -11.19 7.84 12.29
C ASN A 18 -11.82 8.07 13.67
N ASP A 19 -11.62 7.13 14.60
CA ASP A 19 -12.21 7.21 15.94
C ASP A 19 -11.61 8.36 16.76
N THR A 20 -10.31 8.63 16.60
CA THR A 20 -9.61 9.66 17.37
C THR A 20 -9.74 11.06 16.77
N HIS A 21 -9.65 11.18 15.44
CA HIS A 21 -9.56 12.45 14.74
C HIS A 21 -10.74 12.74 13.81
N GLY A 22 -11.62 11.76 13.58
CA GLY A 22 -12.78 11.86 12.71
C GLY A 22 -12.53 11.35 11.30
N HIS A 23 -13.60 11.10 10.56
CA HIS A 23 -13.53 10.54 9.19
C HIS A 23 -12.81 11.45 8.20
N ALA A 24 -12.89 12.78 8.40
CA ALA A 24 -12.16 13.72 7.54
C ALA A 24 -10.65 13.53 7.67
N ALA A 25 -10.15 13.23 8.87
CA ALA A 25 -8.74 12.92 9.08
C ALA A 25 -8.34 11.61 8.40
N GLY A 26 -9.21 10.59 8.47
CA GLY A 26 -9.00 9.33 7.76
C GLY A 26 -8.93 9.53 6.25
N ASP A 27 -9.83 10.34 5.69
CA ASP A 27 -9.81 10.69 4.27
C ASP A 27 -8.52 11.43 3.89
N ALA A 28 -8.07 12.35 4.74
CA ALA A 28 -6.81 13.07 4.53
C ALA A 28 -5.61 12.10 4.55
N ALA A 29 -5.63 11.10 5.43
CA ALA A 29 -4.59 10.06 5.46
C ALA A 29 -4.54 9.27 4.16
N LEU A 30 -5.71 8.89 3.62
CA LEU A 30 -5.81 8.19 2.33
C LEU A 30 -5.21 9.02 1.20
N VAL A 31 -5.57 10.30 1.13
CA VAL A 31 -5.04 11.23 0.12
C VAL A 31 -3.51 11.36 0.27
N ARG A 32 -3.03 11.50 1.48
CA ARG A 32 -1.59 11.64 1.78
C ARG A 32 -0.81 10.44 1.30
N VAL A 33 -1.28 9.23 1.60
CA VAL A 33 -0.63 7.98 1.16
C VAL A 33 -0.62 7.89 -0.36
N SER A 34 -1.74 8.19 -1.01
CA SER A 34 -1.85 8.20 -2.47
C SER A 34 -0.83 9.14 -3.11
N GLU A 35 -0.71 10.36 -2.59
CA GLU A 35 0.25 11.36 -3.08
C GLU A 35 1.70 10.88 -2.90
N LEU A 36 2.03 10.35 -1.73
CA LEU A 36 3.39 9.86 -1.43
C LEU A 36 3.77 8.68 -2.33
N LEU A 37 2.84 7.77 -2.59
CA LEU A 37 3.08 6.67 -3.52
C LEU A 37 3.34 7.22 -4.92
N ALA A 38 2.48 8.13 -5.41
CA ALA A 38 2.61 8.70 -6.75
C ALA A 38 3.91 9.50 -6.93
N GLU A 39 4.34 10.23 -5.92
CA GLU A 39 5.56 11.03 -5.95
C GLU A 39 6.85 10.19 -5.97
N ASN A 40 6.80 8.96 -5.53
CA ASN A 40 7.98 8.11 -5.33
C ASN A 40 8.07 6.93 -6.30
N ILE A 41 7.29 6.94 -7.37
CA ILE A 41 7.35 5.92 -8.43
C ILE A 41 7.78 6.56 -9.75
N ARG A 42 8.23 5.70 -10.69
CA ARG A 42 8.65 6.14 -12.03
C ARG A 42 7.42 6.42 -12.91
N GLU A 43 7.62 7.18 -13.99
CA GLU A 43 6.57 7.44 -14.99
C GLU A 43 5.96 6.17 -15.56
N SER A 44 6.77 5.13 -15.72
CA SER A 44 6.33 3.83 -16.25
C SER A 44 5.56 3.00 -15.24
N ASP A 45 5.54 3.40 -13.99
CA ASP A 45 4.84 2.69 -12.92
C ASP A 45 3.43 3.28 -12.74
N VAL A 46 2.53 2.49 -12.19
CA VAL A 46 1.12 2.89 -12.03
C VAL A 46 0.70 2.68 -10.58
N VAL A 47 0.08 3.69 -10.00
CA VAL A 47 -0.53 3.59 -8.68
C VAL A 47 -2.05 3.67 -8.81
N GLY A 48 -2.75 2.87 -8.02
CA GLY A 48 -4.21 2.87 -7.98
C GLY A 48 -4.72 2.46 -6.61
N ARG A 49 -5.95 2.83 -6.33
CA ARG A 49 -6.65 2.41 -5.11
C ARG A 49 -7.38 1.11 -5.40
N LEU A 50 -7.12 0.08 -4.60
CA LEU A 50 -7.76 -1.24 -4.75
C LEU A 50 -9.10 -1.30 -4.04
N GLY A 51 -9.27 -0.56 -2.97
CA GLY A 51 -10.50 -0.50 -2.19
C GLY A 51 -10.23 0.22 -0.88
N GLY A 52 -11.23 0.55 -0.12
CA GLY A 52 -11.13 1.14 1.21
C GLY A 52 -9.83 1.89 1.53
N ASP A 53 -8.97 1.24 2.29
CA ASP A 53 -7.66 1.72 2.72
C ASP A 53 -6.49 0.97 2.05
N GLU A 54 -6.73 0.37 0.88
CA GLU A 54 -5.78 -0.44 0.14
C GLU A 54 -5.35 0.23 -1.17
N PHE A 55 -4.04 0.17 -1.45
CA PHE A 55 -3.44 0.72 -2.67
C PHE A 55 -2.60 -0.34 -3.38
N GLY A 56 -2.56 -0.27 -4.71
CA GLY A 56 -1.69 -1.09 -5.54
C GLY A 56 -0.74 -0.23 -6.34
N VAL A 57 0.48 -0.73 -6.53
CA VAL A 57 1.47 -0.12 -7.41
C VAL A 57 1.97 -1.18 -8.36
N ILE A 58 1.92 -0.92 -9.65
CA ILE A 58 2.47 -1.81 -10.67
C ILE A 58 3.84 -1.27 -11.07
N LEU A 59 4.86 -2.09 -10.83
CA LEU A 59 6.24 -1.78 -11.21
C LEU A 59 6.56 -2.53 -12.49
N THR A 60 6.89 -1.80 -13.55
CA THR A 60 7.31 -2.42 -14.81
C THR A 60 8.78 -2.83 -14.72
N GLN A 61 9.14 -3.97 -15.33
CA GLN A 61 10.51 -4.47 -15.37
C GLN A 61 11.15 -4.59 -13.98
N ALA A 62 10.42 -5.24 -13.07
CA ALA A 62 10.88 -5.43 -11.71
C ALA A 62 10.66 -6.88 -11.27
N ASP A 63 11.72 -7.53 -10.82
CA ASP A 63 11.66 -8.85 -10.20
C ASP A 63 11.24 -8.72 -8.71
N ILE A 64 11.10 -9.86 -8.04
CA ILE A 64 10.62 -9.87 -6.65
C ILE A 64 11.59 -9.15 -5.69
N ALA A 65 12.89 -9.22 -5.91
CA ALA A 65 13.88 -8.56 -5.06
C ALA A 65 13.76 -7.04 -5.18
N VAL A 66 13.68 -6.53 -6.41
CA VAL A 66 13.46 -5.10 -6.69
C VAL A 66 12.13 -4.64 -6.11
N ALA A 67 11.08 -5.46 -6.27
CA ALA A 67 9.75 -5.15 -5.77
C ALA A 67 9.73 -5.00 -4.24
N HIS A 68 10.33 -5.94 -3.52
CA HIS A 68 10.41 -5.87 -2.06
C HIS A 68 11.20 -4.65 -1.58
N GLU A 69 12.31 -4.36 -2.21
CA GLU A 69 13.13 -3.18 -1.90
C GLU A 69 12.34 -1.90 -2.10
N LYS A 70 11.63 -1.79 -3.22
CA LYS A 70 10.78 -0.63 -3.52
C LYS A 70 9.62 -0.50 -2.53
N ALA A 71 8.97 -1.60 -2.19
CA ALA A 71 7.88 -1.61 -1.21
C ALA A 71 8.35 -1.11 0.15
N ALA A 72 9.51 -1.59 0.62
CA ALA A 72 10.09 -1.14 1.89
C ALA A 72 10.43 0.36 1.85
N SER A 73 11.00 0.83 0.74
CA SER A 73 11.32 2.24 0.53
C SER A 73 10.07 3.13 0.58
N LEU A 74 9.01 2.72 -0.09
CA LEU A 74 7.74 3.45 -0.10
C LEU A 74 7.09 3.47 1.29
N ALA A 75 7.12 2.35 2.00
CA ALA A 75 6.61 2.27 3.37
C ALA A 75 7.36 3.22 4.31
N THR A 76 8.69 3.27 4.18
CA THR A 76 9.54 4.19 4.97
C THR A 76 9.21 5.65 4.64
N ALA A 77 9.01 5.98 3.38
CA ALA A 77 8.63 7.35 2.97
C ALA A 77 7.29 7.76 3.60
N ILE A 78 6.33 6.85 3.66
CA ILE A 78 5.03 7.13 4.29
C ILE A 78 5.19 7.35 5.79
N GLU A 79 5.94 6.49 6.48
CA GLU A 79 6.17 6.60 7.92
C GLU A 79 6.90 7.88 8.31
N ASN A 80 7.82 8.35 7.46
CA ASN A 80 8.61 9.56 7.71
C ASN A 80 7.88 10.85 7.36
N ALA A 81 6.65 10.77 6.86
CA ALA A 81 5.85 11.93 6.44
C ALA A 81 4.47 11.88 7.11
N PRO A 82 4.40 12.02 8.44
CA PRO A 82 3.12 11.95 9.13
C PRO A 82 2.15 13.02 8.66
N LEU A 83 0.87 12.72 8.77
CA LEU A 83 -0.19 13.66 8.45
C LEU A 83 -0.23 14.75 9.53
N ILE A 84 -0.28 16.00 9.13
CA ILE A 84 -0.54 17.10 10.06
C ILE A 84 -2.03 17.41 9.98
N TRP A 85 -2.73 17.15 11.07
CA TRP A 85 -4.17 17.33 11.16
C TRP A 85 -4.51 18.29 12.31
N LYS A 86 -5.04 19.45 11.95
CA LYS A 86 -5.41 20.52 12.93
C LYS A 86 -4.26 20.82 13.92
N GLY A 87 -3.05 20.91 13.37
CA GLY A 87 -1.85 21.24 14.14
C GLY A 87 -1.25 20.05 14.91
N ARG A 88 -1.80 18.86 14.78
CA ARG A 88 -1.31 17.65 15.44
C ARG A 88 -0.70 16.69 14.42
N GLU A 89 0.36 16.03 14.83
CA GLU A 89 1.00 14.97 14.07
C GLU A 89 0.22 13.67 14.24
N VAL A 90 -0.24 13.11 13.12
CA VAL A 90 -0.92 11.81 13.08
C VAL A 90 0.00 10.84 12.34
N ALA A 91 0.51 9.85 13.05
CA ALA A 91 1.36 8.83 12.44
C ALA A 91 0.56 7.97 11.45
N VAL A 92 1.11 7.76 10.26
CA VAL A 92 0.51 6.90 9.24
C VAL A 92 1.54 5.85 8.86
N GLY A 93 1.15 4.58 8.95
CA GLY A 93 1.97 3.47 8.54
C GLY A 93 1.20 2.53 7.63
N VAL A 94 1.91 1.65 6.94
CA VAL A 94 1.31 0.69 6.01
C VAL A 94 1.88 -0.71 6.21
N ALA A 95 1.02 -1.71 6.01
CA ALA A 95 1.44 -3.07 5.76
C ALA A 95 1.57 -3.23 4.25
N TYR A 96 2.52 -4.03 3.79
CA TYR A 96 2.77 -4.18 2.36
C TYR A 96 3.21 -5.58 1.99
N GLY A 97 3.09 -5.89 0.71
CA GLY A 97 3.60 -7.10 0.10
C GLY A 97 3.84 -6.89 -1.37
N ALA A 98 4.43 -7.89 -2.02
CA ALA A 98 4.76 -7.82 -3.43
C ALA A 98 4.48 -9.17 -4.10
N GLN A 99 4.14 -9.12 -5.38
CA GLN A 99 3.89 -10.30 -6.21
C GLN A 99 4.37 -10.05 -7.63
N VAL A 100 5.10 -11.02 -8.18
CA VAL A 100 5.59 -10.96 -9.56
C VAL A 100 4.52 -11.48 -10.52
N PHE A 101 4.45 -10.89 -11.69
CA PHE A 101 3.62 -11.39 -12.78
C PHE A 101 4.37 -11.33 -14.10
N GLY A 102 3.99 -12.20 -15.03
CA GLY A 102 4.61 -12.30 -16.34
C GLY A 102 3.66 -11.89 -17.47
N ALA A 103 4.15 -12.03 -18.69
CA ALA A 103 3.44 -11.62 -19.90
C ALA A 103 2.08 -12.31 -20.13
N GLY A 104 1.87 -13.49 -19.53
CA GLY A 104 0.60 -14.22 -19.64
C GLY A 104 -0.48 -13.78 -18.66
N ASP A 105 -0.14 -12.92 -17.71
CA ASP A 105 -1.06 -12.46 -16.69
C ASP A 105 -1.76 -11.17 -17.14
N THR A 106 -3.04 -11.05 -16.82
CA THR A 106 -3.78 -9.82 -17.06
C THR A 106 -3.66 -8.91 -15.84
N ALA A 107 -3.83 -7.60 -16.04
CA ALA A 107 -3.82 -6.62 -14.95
C ALA A 107 -4.89 -6.96 -13.90
N ASP A 108 -6.10 -7.32 -14.34
CA ASP A 108 -7.19 -7.69 -13.44
C ASP A 108 -6.85 -8.92 -12.60
N HIS A 109 -6.21 -9.92 -13.19
CA HIS A 109 -5.78 -11.14 -12.50
C HIS A 109 -4.74 -10.83 -11.43
N VAL A 110 -3.78 -9.96 -11.76
CA VAL A 110 -2.70 -9.56 -10.87
C VAL A 110 -3.25 -8.76 -9.68
N LEU A 111 -4.11 -7.80 -9.94
CA LEU A 111 -4.73 -6.99 -8.89
C LEU A 111 -5.63 -7.84 -7.98
N ASP A 112 -6.35 -8.80 -8.54
CA ASP A 112 -7.19 -9.72 -7.79
C ASP A 112 -6.34 -10.63 -6.87
N ALA A 113 -5.22 -11.13 -7.38
CA ALA A 113 -4.29 -11.92 -6.58
C ALA A 113 -3.65 -11.09 -5.45
N ALA A 114 -3.32 -9.84 -5.73
CA ALA A 114 -2.79 -8.92 -4.72
C ALA A 114 -3.80 -8.63 -3.62
N ASP A 115 -5.06 -8.42 -3.99
CA ASP A 115 -6.15 -8.20 -3.05
C ASP A 115 -6.35 -9.42 -2.14
N ARG A 116 -6.33 -10.63 -2.70
CA ARG A 116 -6.42 -11.85 -1.92
C ARG A 116 -5.23 -12.05 -0.98
N ALA A 117 -4.02 -11.76 -1.44
CA ALA A 117 -2.81 -11.85 -0.63
C ALA A 117 -2.87 -10.88 0.55
N MET A 118 -3.36 -9.67 0.31
CA MET A 118 -3.55 -8.66 1.35
C MET A 118 -4.58 -9.11 2.39
N TYR A 119 -5.70 -9.66 1.95
CA TYR A 119 -6.72 -10.20 2.84
C TYR A 119 -6.16 -11.31 3.74
N GLN A 120 -5.41 -12.26 3.16
CA GLN A 120 -4.76 -13.33 3.91
C GLN A 120 -3.76 -12.79 4.93
N ARG A 121 -2.99 -11.77 4.57
CA ARG A 121 -2.05 -11.12 5.47
C ARG A 121 -2.77 -10.45 6.65
N LYS A 122 -3.88 -9.78 6.41
CA LYS A 122 -4.71 -9.19 7.47
C LYS A 122 -5.24 -10.26 8.43
N GLN A 123 -5.68 -11.40 7.89
CA GLN A 123 -6.15 -12.52 8.69
C GLN A 123 -5.03 -13.11 9.57
N ALA A 124 -3.84 -13.26 9.02
CA ALA A 124 -2.69 -13.76 9.75
C ALA A 124 -2.29 -12.82 10.91
N ILE A 125 -2.28 -11.51 10.65
CA ILE A 125 -1.97 -10.50 11.67
C ILE A 125 -3.05 -10.50 12.77
N ALA A 126 -4.32 -10.55 12.40
CA ALA A 126 -5.43 -10.62 13.34
C ALA A 126 -5.35 -11.89 14.22
N GLY A 127 -5.02 -13.03 13.60
CA GLY A 127 -4.82 -14.28 14.31
C GLY A 127 -3.66 -14.23 15.30
N ALA A 128 -2.54 -13.65 14.90
CA ALA A 128 -1.37 -13.47 15.75
C ALA A 128 -1.68 -12.58 16.97
N ARG A 129 -2.48 -11.54 16.79
CA ARG A 129 -2.88 -10.64 17.88
C ARG A 129 -3.83 -11.30 18.88
N ARG A 130 -4.57 -12.32 18.46
CA ARG A 130 -5.48 -13.08 19.32
C ARG A 130 -4.79 -14.20 20.10
N ALA A 131 -3.65 -14.62 19.59
CA ALA A 131 -2.82 -15.62 20.27
C ALA A 131 -1.99 -14.98 21.39
#